data_42a985e21d056eff24d7b936aa3d3db2
#
_entry.id   42a985e21d056eff24d7b936aa3d3db2
#
_cell.length_a   1.000
_cell.length_b   1.000
_cell.length_c   1.000
_cell.angle_alpha   90.00
_cell.angle_beta   90.00
_cell.angle_gamma   90.00
#
_symmetry.space_group_name_H-M   'P 1'
#
loop_
_entity.id
_entity.type
_entity.pdbx_description
1 polymer ?
#
loop_
_entity_poly.entity_id
_entity_poly.type
_entity_poly.pdbx_seq_one_letter_code
_entity_poly.pdbx_strand_id
1 'polypeptide(L)'
;MNHFIAMNPQRGGNKGSASCLPLAEYDKLIAQPWLHDMVEQIRGGNDKQKGLMPFRCAHYSRFLKNHRSQKDADPTSFLFQTTIDIDDKELVGIAIEMARQLNCSDSIWNGMLLHLEYSARKKLHIDIRMPIGMTIEETQRAYCEALGVPCDESCFTPERILFITDQDSEIYRS
;
A
#
# COMPACT_ATOMS: atom_id res chain seq x y z
N MET A 1 -0.68 -15.58 3.67
CA MET A 1 0.44 -14.87 4.31
C MET A 1 -0.03 -13.45 4.57
N ASN A 2 0.06 -12.96 5.82
CA ASN A 2 -0.48 -11.64 6.18
C ASN A 2 0.47 -10.54 5.71
N HIS A 3 0.11 -9.86 4.65
CA HIS A 3 0.89 -8.74 4.10
C HIS A 3 0.25 -7.37 4.39
N PHE A 4 -0.85 -7.36 5.11
CA PHE A 4 -1.49 -6.12 5.57
C PHE A 4 -1.24 -5.92 7.03
N ILE A 5 -0.56 -4.87 7.36
CA ILE A 5 0.16 -5.12 8.52
C ILE A 5 0.21 -4.00 9.50
N ALA A 6 0.10 -2.80 9.13
CA ALA A 6 0.11 -1.74 10.08
C ALA A 6 -0.99 -0.77 9.76
N MET A 7 -1.91 -0.62 10.66
CA MET A 7 -2.99 0.33 10.51
C MET A 7 -3.18 1.12 11.77
N ASN A 8 -3.51 2.35 11.62
CA ASN A 8 -4.20 3.07 12.66
C ASN A 8 -5.71 2.99 12.37
N PRO A 9 -6.49 2.21 13.13
CA PRO A 9 -7.92 2.13 12.95
C PRO A 9 -8.64 3.40 13.44
N GLN A 10 -7.92 4.32 14.09
CA GLN A 10 -8.47 5.59 14.51
C GLN A 10 -8.50 6.56 13.32
N ARG A 11 -9.69 7.02 13.00
CA ARG A 11 -9.92 8.01 11.96
C ARG A 11 -9.01 9.22 12.13
N GLY A 12 -8.20 9.52 11.11
CA GLY A 12 -7.47 10.79 11.02
C GLY A 12 -6.25 10.96 11.91
N GLY A 13 -5.69 9.91 12.44
CA GLY A 13 -4.54 10.03 13.31
C GLY A 13 -3.19 9.87 12.61
N ASN A 14 -2.49 10.97 12.32
CA ASN A 14 -1.04 10.90 12.06
C ASN A 14 -0.23 10.44 13.29
N LYS A 15 -0.87 10.21 14.43
CA LYS A 15 -0.25 10.00 15.75
C LYS A 15 -0.69 8.73 16.46
N GLY A 16 -1.31 7.79 15.78
CA GLY A 16 -1.64 6.51 16.39
C GLY A 16 -0.48 5.53 16.32
N SER A 17 -0.40 4.62 17.27
CA SER A 17 0.47 3.46 17.17
C SER A 17 0.03 2.62 15.97
N ALA A 18 0.92 2.42 15.01
CA ALA A 18 0.69 1.43 13.97
C ALA A 18 0.75 0.04 14.63
N SER A 19 -0.28 -0.76 14.43
CA SER A 19 -0.34 -2.13 14.92
C SER A 19 -0.61 -3.09 13.77
N CYS A 20 -0.04 -4.28 13.88
CA CYS A 20 -0.33 -5.35 12.93
C CYS A 20 -1.79 -5.79 13.07
N LEU A 21 -2.53 -5.83 11.97
CA LEU A 21 -3.87 -6.39 11.93
C LEU A 21 -3.86 -7.79 11.31
N PRO A 22 -4.54 -8.75 11.92
CA PRO A 22 -4.87 -9.99 11.24
C PRO A 22 -5.67 -9.72 9.96
N LEU A 23 -5.48 -10.55 8.94
CA LEU A 23 -6.17 -10.42 7.66
C LEU A 23 -7.70 -10.34 7.83
N ALA A 24 -8.27 -11.16 8.72
CA ALA A 24 -9.70 -11.14 9.00
C ALA A 24 -10.22 -9.80 9.56
N GLU A 25 -9.41 -9.06 10.31
CA GLU A 25 -9.78 -7.74 10.81
C GLU A 25 -9.64 -6.67 9.72
N TYR A 26 -8.66 -6.82 8.84
CA TYR A 26 -8.54 -5.99 7.63
C TYR A 26 -9.76 -6.18 6.72
N ASP A 27 -10.16 -7.43 6.46
CA ASP A 27 -11.34 -7.74 5.64
C ASP A 27 -12.62 -7.13 6.22
N LYS A 28 -12.80 -7.20 7.53
CA LYS A 28 -13.94 -6.55 8.20
C LYS A 28 -13.90 -5.04 8.06
N LEU A 29 -12.71 -4.44 8.05
CA LEU A 29 -12.56 -2.99 7.93
C LEU A 29 -12.92 -2.51 6.52
N ILE A 30 -12.37 -3.15 5.48
CA ILE A 30 -12.61 -2.74 4.09
C ILE A 30 -14.06 -2.97 3.64
N ALA A 31 -14.78 -3.89 4.30
CA ALA A 31 -16.20 -4.16 4.09
C ALA A 31 -17.15 -3.19 4.81
N GLN A 32 -16.62 -2.20 5.57
CA GLN A 32 -17.46 -1.28 6.31
C GLN A 32 -18.16 -0.26 5.38
N PRO A 33 -19.50 -0.11 5.46
CA PRO A 33 -20.23 0.84 4.63
C PRO A 33 -19.72 2.27 4.74
N TRP A 34 -19.31 2.69 5.96
CA TRP A 34 -18.78 4.05 6.16
C TRP A 34 -17.46 4.29 5.41
N LEU A 35 -16.64 3.26 5.19
CA LEU A 35 -15.39 3.39 4.44
C LEU A 35 -15.70 3.51 2.94
N HIS A 36 -16.66 2.73 2.44
CA HIS A 36 -17.16 2.86 1.08
C HIS A 36 -17.72 4.28 0.82
N ASP A 37 -18.60 4.76 1.69
CA ASP A 37 -19.16 6.12 1.58
C ASP A 37 -18.07 7.19 1.56
N MET A 38 -17.03 7.02 2.37
CA MET A 38 -15.90 7.95 2.43
C MET A 38 -15.09 7.94 1.14
N VAL A 39 -14.81 6.75 0.58
CA VAL A 39 -14.12 6.59 -0.71
C VAL A 39 -14.92 7.25 -1.83
N GLU A 40 -16.24 7.01 -1.89
CA GLU A 40 -17.11 7.62 -2.90
C GLU A 40 -17.18 9.14 -2.77
N GLN A 41 -17.21 9.68 -1.55
CA GLN A 41 -17.12 11.13 -1.34
C GLN A 41 -15.82 11.73 -1.87
N ILE A 42 -14.68 11.05 -1.65
CA ILE A 42 -13.38 11.50 -2.18
C ILE A 42 -13.39 11.46 -3.72
N ARG A 43 -13.94 10.39 -4.31
CA ARG A 43 -14.11 10.25 -5.77
C ARG A 43 -15.02 11.34 -6.35
N GLY A 44 -16.01 11.77 -5.58
CA GLY A 44 -16.90 12.90 -5.88
C GLY A 44 -16.28 14.28 -5.66
N GLY A 45 -15.01 14.37 -5.22
CA GLY A 45 -14.27 15.63 -5.06
C GLY A 45 -14.21 16.18 -3.62
N ASN A 46 -14.73 15.47 -2.62
CA ASN A 46 -14.63 15.87 -1.22
C ASN A 46 -13.32 15.41 -0.57
N ASP A 47 -12.23 16.06 -0.92
CA ASP A 47 -10.88 15.71 -0.41
C ASP A 47 -10.71 15.86 1.10
N LYS A 48 -11.61 16.58 1.80
CA LYS A 48 -11.55 16.72 3.26
C LYS A 48 -11.70 15.38 3.98
N GLN A 49 -12.38 14.41 3.38
CA GLN A 49 -12.54 13.08 3.94
C GLN A 49 -11.22 12.28 3.99
N LYS A 50 -10.26 12.59 3.10
CA LYS A 50 -8.99 11.90 3.05
C LYS A 50 -8.23 11.92 4.38
N GLY A 51 -8.26 13.04 5.10
CA GLY A 51 -7.64 13.16 6.43
C GLY A 51 -8.27 12.30 7.52
N LEU A 52 -9.46 11.75 7.27
CA LEU A 52 -10.20 10.89 8.20
C LEU A 52 -10.09 9.40 7.89
N MET A 53 -9.48 9.04 6.75
CA MET A 53 -9.34 7.65 6.33
C MET A 53 -8.40 6.87 7.25
N PRO A 54 -8.65 5.58 7.48
CA PRO A 54 -7.66 4.70 8.04
C PRO A 54 -6.47 4.57 7.09
N PHE A 55 -5.31 4.25 7.63
CA PHE A 55 -4.10 4.04 6.83
C PHE A 55 -3.35 2.78 7.25
N ARG A 56 -2.50 2.29 6.36
CA ARG A 56 -1.52 1.23 6.59
C ARG A 56 -0.11 1.75 6.33
N CYS A 57 0.87 1.15 6.97
CA CYS A 57 2.27 1.40 6.65
C CYS A 57 2.73 0.41 5.58
N ALA A 58 3.53 0.91 4.62
CA ALA A 58 3.98 0.08 3.49
C ALA A 58 5.08 -0.91 3.89
N HIS A 59 5.96 -0.54 4.84
CA HIS A 59 7.24 -1.24 5.06
C HIS A 59 7.43 -1.83 6.45
N TYR A 60 6.80 -1.25 7.48
CA TYR A 60 6.97 -1.65 8.88
C TYR A 60 5.64 -1.83 9.59
N SER A 61 5.54 -2.83 10.47
CA SER A 61 4.33 -3.06 11.28
C SER A 61 4.37 -2.36 12.63
N ARG A 62 5.52 -1.82 13.04
CA ARG A 62 5.67 -1.15 14.33
C ARG A 62 6.65 0.01 14.27
N PHE A 63 6.35 1.05 15.05
CA PHE A 63 7.23 2.18 15.28
C PHE A 63 7.49 2.31 16.78
N LEU A 64 8.74 2.54 17.13
CA LEU A 64 9.14 2.78 18.54
C LEU A 64 8.52 4.08 19.03
N LYS A 65 8.23 4.17 20.32
CA LYS A 65 7.64 5.35 20.97
C LYS A 65 6.26 5.77 20.42
N ASN A 66 5.55 4.88 19.76
CA ASN A 66 4.25 5.18 19.13
C ASN A 66 4.28 6.42 18.20
N HIS A 67 5.43 6.66 17.60
CA HIS A 67 5.64 7.80 16.71
C HIS A 67 6.11 7.33 15.35
N ARG A 68 5.30 7.56 14.32
CA ARG A 68 5.62 7.20 12.94
C ARG A 68 6.66 8.17 12.40
N SER A 69 7.91 7.74 12.38
CA SER A 69 9.03 8.45 11.76
C SER A 69 10.08 7.46 11.31
N GLN A 70 10.91 7.85 10.36
CA GLN A 70 12.00 7.01 9.84
C GLN A 70 12.91 6.46 10.95
N LYS A 71 13.32 7.33 11.87
CA LYS A 71 14.21 6.95 12.99
C LYS A 71 13.57 6.07 14.06
N ASP A 72 12.25 6.05 14.13
CA ASP A 72 11.49 5.24 15.09
C ASP A 72 10.93 3.95 14.46
N ALA A 73 11.18 3.69 13.17
CA ALA A 73 10.84 2.41 12.55
C ALA A 73 11.58 1.27 13.28
N ASP A 74 10.82 0.28 13.74
CA ASP A 74 11.41 -0.88 14.45
C ASP A 74 11.96 -1.89 13.44
N PRO A 75 13.30 -2.07 13.37
CA PRO A 75 13.89 -2.97 12.39
C PRO A 75 13.38 -4.42 12.48
N THR A 76 12.95 -4.85 13.67
CA THR A 76 12.41 -6.21 13.87
C THR A 76 11.00 -6.40 13.31
N SER A 77 10.37 -5.32 12.90
CA SER A 77 9.01 -5.29 12.34
C SER A 77 8.98 -5.01 10.85
N PHE A 78 10.13 -5.10 10.17
CA PHE A 78 10.22 -4.93 8.72
C PHE A 78 9.48 -6.05 7.99
N LEU A 79 8.70 -5.70 6.98
CA LEU A 79 7.72 -6.60 6.37
C LEU A 79 8.24 -7.35 5.15
N PHE A 80 9.43 -6.98 4.66
CA PHE A 80 9.98 -7.49 3.40
C PHE A 80 9.02 -7.35 2.22
N GLN A 81 8.25 -6.28 2.24
CA GLN A 81 7.35 -5.85 1.16
C GLN A 81 7.45 -4.35 0.96
N THR A 82 7.00 -3.88 -0.20
CA THR A 82 6.91 -2.46 -0.53
C THR A 82 5.69 -2.20 -1.39
N THR A 83 5.29 -0.93 -1.47
CA THR A 83 4.16 -0.49 -2.30
C THR A 83 4.63 0.49 -3.35
N ILE A 84 4.28 0.21 -4.59
CA ILE A 84 4.39 1.13 -5.71
C ILE A 84 3.11 1.97 -5.77
N ASP A 85 3.25 3.27 -5.82
CA ASP A 85 2.13 4.21 -5.95
C ASP A 85 2.14 4.80 -7.37
N ILE A 86 1.13 4.49 -8.17
CA ILE A 86 0.99 4.98 -9.55
C ILE A 86 -0.02 6.14 -9.54
N ASP A 87 0.51 7.34 -9.61
CA ASP A 87 -0.28 8.57 -9.51
C ASP A 87 -0.88 9.02 -10.85
N ASP A 88 -0.31 8.59 -11.96
CA ASP A 88 -0.82 8.88 -13.29
C ASP A 88 -1.96 7.93 -13.67
N LYS A 89 -3.15 8.47 -13.83
CA LYS A 89 -4.36 7.69 -14.17
C LYS A 89 -4.29 7.02 -15.54
N GLU A 90 -3.54 7.60 -16.47
CA GLU A 90 -3.37 7.04 -17.82
C GLU A 90 -2.51 5.76 -17.79
N LEU A 91 -1.63 5.63 -16.79
CA LEU A 91 -0.77 4.46 -16.62
C LEU A 91 -1.40 3.34 -15.79
N VAL A 92 -2.51 3.58 -15.08
CA VAL A 92 -3.13 2.59 -14.18
C VAL A 92 -3.45 1.29 -14.90
N GLY A 93 -4.08 1.36 -16.05
CA GLY A 93 -4.49 0.17 -16.81
C GLY A 93 -3.30 -0.68 -17.25
N ILE A 94 -2.27 -0.04 -17.79
CA ILE A 94 -1.05 -0.75 -18.23
C ILE A 94 -0.27 -1.30 -17.04
N ALA A 95 -0.22 -0.58 -15.92
CA ALA A 95 0.47 -1.04 -14.71
C ALA A 95 -0.19 -2.29 -14.11
N ILE A 96 -1.54 -2.38 -14.11
CA ILE A 96 -2.28 -3.57 -13.66
C ILE A 96 -1.93 -4.77 -14.54
N GLU A 97 -1.98 -4.61 -15.85
CA GLU A 97 -1.70 -5.69 -16.79
C GLU A 97 -0.25 -6.18 -16.65
N MET A 98 0.71 -5.25 -16.65
CA MET A 98 2.12 -5.56 -16.49
C MET A 98 2.43 -6.23 -15.14
N ALA A 99 1.82 -5.78 -14.04
CA ALA A 99 2.00 -6.41 -12.73
C ALA A 99 1.54 -7.87 -12.73
N ARG A 100 0.41 -8.18 -13.37
CA ARG A 100 -0.08 -9.55 -13.52
C ARG A 100 0.86 -10.40 -14.39
N GLN A 101 1.35 -9.86 -15.51
CA GLN A 101 2.29 -10.54 -16.40
C GLN A 101 3.61 -10.83 -15.67
N LEU A 102 4.19 -9.86 -14.97
CA LEU A 102 5.41 -10.04 -14.19
C LEU A 102 5.25 -11.11 -13.11
N ASN A 103 4.09 -11.17 -12.47
CA ASN A 103 3.78 -12.17 -11.43
C ASN A 103 3.73 -13.62 -11.95
N CYS A 104 3.54 -13.81 -13.26
CA CYS A 104 3.49 -15.11 -13.93
C CYS A 104 4.67 -15.34 -14.88
N SER A 105 5.67 -14.44 -14.89
CA SER A 105 6.82 -14.50 -15.80
C SER A 105 7.98 -15.33 -15.24
N ASP A 106 8.98 -15.62 -16.06
CA ASP A 106 10.24 -16.23 -15.63
C ASP A 106 11.24 -15.20 -15.05
N SER A 107 10.76 -14.05 -14.61
CA SER A 107 11.58 -13.00 -14.01
C SER A 107 11.69 -13.15 -12.50
N ILE A 108 12.54 -12.30 -11.87
CA ILE A 108 12.62 -12.22 -10.40
C ILE A 108 11.31 -11.80 -9.73
N TRP A 109 10.34 -11.29 -10.50
CA TRP A 109 9.04 -10.82 -10.02
C TRP A 109 7.98 -11.92 -9.98
N ASN A 110 8.30 -13.13 -10.40
CA ASN A 110 7.36 -14.26 -10.36
C ASN A 110 6.88 -14.55 -8.94
N GLY A 111 5.57 -14.54 -8.74
CA GLY A 111 4.94 -14.77 -7.42
C GLY A 111 5.20 -13.66 -6.39
N MET A 112 5.74 -12.50 -6.81
CA MET A 112 6.03 -11.39 -5.89
C MET A 112 4.84 -10.47 -5.65
N LEU A 113 3.84 -10.46 -6.53
CA LEU A 113 2.64 -9.63 -6.39
C LEU A 113 1.82 -10.09 -5.19
N LEU A 114 1.54 -9.17 -4.27
CA LEU A 114 0.74 -9.41 -3.07
C LEU A 114 -0.66 -8.84 -3.19
N HIS A 115 -0.77 -7.60 -3.66
CA HIS A 115 -2.03 -6.89 -3.69
C HIS A 115 -2.05 -5.81 -4.77
N LEU A 116 -3.21 -5.61 -5.38
CA LEU A 116 -3.54 -4.49 -6.27
C LEU A 116 -4.83 -3.85 -5.77
N GLU A 117 -4.82 -2.55 -5.59
CA GLU A 117 -6.02 -1.79 -5.22
C GLU A 117 -6.06 -0.43 -5.90
N TYR A 118 -7.26 0.05 -6.21
CA TYR A 118 -7.43 1.45 -6.53
C TYR A 118 -7.29 2.29 -5.27
N SER A 119 -6.53 3.37 -5.33
CA SER A 119 -6.55 4.38 -4.28
C SER A 119 -7.91 5.09 -4.22
N ALA A 120 -8.15 5.85 -3.14
CA ALA A 120 -9.38 6.64 -3.02
C ALA A 120 -9.63 7.64 -4.17
N ARG A 121 -8.60 7.99 -4.94
CA ARG A 121 -8.70 8.84 -6.13
C ARG A 121 -8.65 8.07 -7.46
N LYS A 122 -8.87 6.77 -7.45
CA LYS A 122 -8.76 5.88 -8.61
C LYS A 122 -7.38 5.90 -9.28
N LYS A 123 -6.33 6.08 -8.47
CA LYS A 123 -4.95 5.78 -8.80
C LYS A 123 -4.65 4.35 -8.36
N LEU A 124 -3.42 3.86 -8.42
CA LEU A 124 -3.12 2.46 -8.15
C LEU A 124 -2.05 2.30 -7.08
N HIS A 125 -2.30 1.40 -6.12
CA HIS A 125 -1.29 0.86 -5.24
C HIS A 125 -0.99 -0.59 -5.65
N ILE A 126 0.30 -0.94 -5.73
CA ILE A 126 0.79 -2.28 -6.03
C ILE A 126 1.68 -2.73 -4.88
N ASP A 127 1.24 -3.67 -4.07
CA ASP A 127 2.08 -4.27 -3.04
C ASP A 127 2.83 -5.48 -3.61
N ILE A 128 4.13 -5.50 -3.39
CA ILE A 128 5.00 -6.60 -3.81
C ILE A 128 5.90 -7.06 -2.68
N ARG A 129 6.30 -8.32 -2.71
CA ARG A 129 7.43 -8.80 -1.91
C ARG A 129 8.72 -8.20 -2.43
N MET A 130 9.63 -7.96 -1.51
CA MET A 130 10.97 -7.52 -1.88
C MET A 130 11.85 -8.73 -2.19
N PRO A 131 12.58 -8.72 -3.32
CA PRO A 131 13.62 -9.71 -3.57
C PRO A 131 14.69 -9.69 -2.48
N ILE A 132 15.24 -10.86 -2.16
CA ILE A 132 16.29 -10.98 -1.14
C ILE A 132 17.50 -10.14 -1.54
N GLY A 133 17.98 -9.32 -0.62
CA GLY A 133 19.18 -8.47 -0.80
C GLY A 133 18.91 -7.11 -1.41
N MET A 134 17.69 -6.80 -1.82
CA MET A 134 17.32 -5.48 -2.34
C MET A 134 16.78 -4.58 -1.21
N THR A 135 17.11 -3.31 -1.27
CA THR A 135 16.52 -2.25 -0.44
C THR A 135 15.13 -1.87 -0.97
N ILE A 136 14.38 -1.07 -0.19
CA ILE A 136 13.07 -0.52 -0.62
C ILE A 136 13.24 0.25 -1.94
N GLU A 137 14.21 1.16 -2.00
CA GLU A 137 14.45 1.98 -3.19
C GLU A 137 14.82 1.14 -4.41
N GLU A 138 15.79 0.23 -4.27
CA GLU A 138 16.21 -0.66 -5.37
C GLU A 138 15.03 -1.50 -5.88
N THR A 139 14.22 -2.06 -4.96
CA THR A 139 13.04 -2.84 -5.32
C THR A 139 12.03 -2.02 -6.10
N GLN A 140 11.69 -0.82 -5.61
CA GLN A 140 10.70 0.03 -6.27
C GLN A 140 11.18 0.52 -7.64
N ARG A 141 12.42 0.98 -7.74
CA ARG A 141 13.00 1.42 -9.03
C ARG A 141 13.01 0.30 -10.07
N ALA A 142 13.50 -0.88 -9.68
CA ALA A 142 13.57 -2.02 -10.59
C ALA A 142 12.17 -2.54 -10.99
N TYR A 143 11.20 -2.49 -10.08
CA TYR A 143 9.84 -2.91 -10.40
C TYR A 143 9.14 -1.88 -11.29
N CYS A 144 9.28 -0.57 -11.03
CA CYS A 144 8.75 0.48 -11.90
C CYS A 144 9.35 0.41 -13.31
N GLU A 145 10.65 0.14 -13.42
CA GLU A 145 11.31 -0.08 -14.72
C GLU A 145 10.70 -1.29 -15.44
N ALA A 146 10.48 -2.41 -14.73
CA ALA A 146 9.84 -3.59 -15.30
C ALA A 146 8.37 -3.36 -15.70
N LEU A 147 7.65 -2.49 -14.99
CA LEU A 147 6.29 -2.07 -15.35
C LEU A 147 6.27 -1.07 -16.53
N GLY A 148 7.38 -0.40 -16.81
CA GLY A 148 7.45 0.69 -17.78
C GLY A 148 6.78 1.99 -17.30
N VAL A 149 6.81 2.28 -15.99
CA VAL A 149 6.19 3.45 -15.36
C VAL A 149 7.18 4.27 -14.55
N PRO A 150 6.95 5.58 -14.36
CA PRO A 150 7.75 6.39 -13.45
C PRO A 150 7.63 5.89 -12.00
N CYS A 151 8.71 6.03 -11.24
CA CYS A 151 8.73 5.66 -9.82
C CYS A 151 8.46 6.90 -8.95
N ASP A 152 7.53 6.79 -7.99
CA ASP A 152 7.32 7.82 -6.97
C ASP A 152 8.33 7.68 -5.84
N GLU A 153 9.38 8.50 -5.88
CA GLU A 153 10.45 8.49 -4.88
C GLU A 153 9.98 8.82 -3.46
N SER A 154 8.82 9.45 -3.29
CA SER A 154 8.24 9.71 -1.97
C SER A 154 7.84 8.42 -1.24
N CYS A 155 7.73 7.30 -1.96
CA CYS A 155 7.39 5.99 -1.42
C CYS A 155 8.58 5.22 -0.83
N PHE A 156 9.82 5.69 -0.98
CA PHE A 156 11.02 4.99 -0.49
C PHE A 156 11.20 5.08 1.03
N THR A 157 10.51 6.00 1.69
CA THR A 157 10.73 6.25 3.12
C THR A 157 10.14 5.14 3.99
N PRO A 158 10.83 4.72 5.06
CA PRO A 158 10.35 3.68 5.97
C PRO A 158 8.97 3.95 6.56
N GLU A 159 8.65 5.22 6.82
CA GLU A 159 7.39 5.66 7.41
C GLU A 159 6.26 5.89 6.41
N ARG A 160 6.43 5.51 5.13
CA ARG A 160 5.38 5.67 4.12
C ARG A 160 4.07 5.05 4.57
N ILE A 161 3.00 5.82 4.47
CA ILE A 161 1.63 5.36 4.67
C ILE A 161 0.84 5.41 3.37
N LEU A 162 -0.18 4.55 3.32
CA LEU A 162 -1.17 4.48 2.26
C LEU A 162 -2.55 4.47 2.91
N PHE A 163 -3.49 5.20 2.34
CA PHE A 163 -4.85 5.17 2.84
C PHE A 163 -5.50 3.83 2.46
N ILE A 164 -6.18 3.23 3.42
CA ILE A 164 -6.94 2.01 3.21
C ILE A 164 -8.24 2.39 2.51
N THR A 165 -8.54 1.71 1.42
CA THR A 165 -9.78 1.88 0.67
C THR A 165 -10.80 0.79 1.00
N ASP A 166 -11.96 0.85 0.37
CA ASP A 166 -13.02 -0.13 0.53
C ASP A 166 -12.76 -1.41 -0.30
N GLN A 167 -13.53 -2.45 -0.03
CA GLN A 167 -13.38 -3.72 -0.71
C GLN A 167 -13.64 -3.62 -2.23
N ASP A 168 -14.46 -2.66 -2.69
CA ASP A 168 -14.74 -2.47 -4.12
C ASP A 168 -13.56 -1.86 -4.88
N SER A 169 -12.59 -1.34 -4.16
CA SER A 169 -11.32 -0.84 -4.70
C SER A 169 -10.29 -1.96 -4.92
N GLU A 170 -10.47 -3.14 -4.32
CA GLU A 170 -9.54 -4.25 -4.46
C GLU A 170 -9.63 -4.88 -5.85
N ILE A 171 -8.49 -5.06 -6.51
CA ILE A 171 -8.37 -5.64 -7.86
C ILE A 171 -7.82 -7.08 -7.79
N TYR A 172 -6.90 -7.31 -6.87
CA TYR A 172 -6.22 -8.60 -6.69
C TYR A 172 -5.62 -8.72 -5.30
N ARG A 173 -5.65 -9.93 -4.75
CA ARG A 173 -4.94 -10.34 -3.53
C ARG A 173 -4.43 -11.77 -3.64
N SER A 174 -3.16 -12.01 -3.27
CA SER A 174 -2.53 -13.34 -3.28
C SER A 174 -2.97 -14.21 -2.09
#